data_6e8299d1caf1745cb840d623d4cb2899
#
_entry.id   6e8299d1caf1745cb840d623d4cb2899
#
_cell.length_a   1.000
_cell.length_b   1.000
_cell.length_c   1.000
_cell.angle_alpha   90.00
_cell.angle_beta   90.00
_cell.angle_gamma   90.00
#
_symmetry.space_group_name_H-M   'P 1'
#
loop_
_entity.id
_entity.type
_entity.pdbx_description
1 polymer ?
#
loop_
_entity_poly.entity_id
_entity_poly.type
_entity_poly.pdbx_seq_one_letter_code
_entity_poly.pdbx_strand_id
1 'polypeptide(L)'
;MEMLIVVVIIAVLVAVAIPTFSSQLHKARVATDWANVRSYYAQLQYDFMETGKIDDKYLNEWDGKGENGLTSFQLSGQTITLKAGSIWVGPYKPDGSAGYNIYYLCNEHHLDCVLNLPMDPMS
;
A
#
# COMPACT_ATOMS: atom_id res chain seq x y z
N MET A 1 16.72 46.54 -4.78
CA MET A 1 16.55 46.35 -3.31
C MET A 1 15.40 45.42 -2.98
N GLU A 2 14.23 45.67 -3.52
CA GLU A 2 13.05 44.85 -3.27
C GLU A 2 13.25 43.42 -3.77
N MET A 3 13.90 43.23 -4.91
CA MET A 3 14.14 41.89 -5.44
C MET A 3 14.99 41.02 -4.52
N LEU A 4 15.97 41.65 -3.84
CA LEU A 4 16.82 40.92 -2.91
C LEU A 4 16.04 40.39 -1.71
N ILE A 5 15.12 41.19 -1.18
CA ILE A 5 14.28 40.78 -0.04
C ILE A 5 13.41 39.62 -0.44
N VAL A 6 12.80 39.66 -1.62
CA VAL A 6 11.92 38.60 -2.10
C VAL A 6 12.69 37.27 -2.25
N VAL A 7 13.89 37.34 -2.82
CA VAL A 7 14.74 36.16 -3.01
C VAL A 7 15.15 35.55 -1.68
N VAL A 8 15.47 36.37 -0.69
CA VAL A 8 15.81 35.87 0.65
C VAL A 8 14.64 35.19 1.32
N ILE A 9 13.44 35.75 1.21
CA ILE A 9 12.23 35.18 1.78
C ILE A 9 11.96 33.81 1.14
N ILE A 10 12.02 33.70 -0.17
CA ILE A 10 11.82 32.45 -0.89
C ILE A 10 12.83 31.40 -0.44
N ALA A 11 14.10 31.79 -0.31
CA ALA A 11 15.14 30.85 0.11
C ALA A 11 14.87 30.29 1.50
N VAL A 12 14.42 31.13 2.44
CA VAL A 12 14.10 30.70 3.80
C VAL A 12 12.90 29.73 3.79
N LEU A 13 11.86 30.06 3.03
CA LEU A 13 10.67 29.19 2.95
C LEU A 13 10.99 27.83 2.37
N VAL A 14 11.81 27.79 1.33
CA VAL A 14 12.24 26.53 0.71
C VAL A 14 13.04 25.69 1.69
N ALA A 15 13.96 26.30 2.43
CA ALA A 15 14.81 25.59 3.39
C ALA A 15 13.98 24.95 4.50
N VAL A 16 12.90 25.59 4.94
CA VAL A 16 12.01 25.05 5.97
C VAL A 16 11.12 23.95 5.42
N ALA A 17 10.65 24.11 4.17
CA ALA A 17 9.64 23.22 3.59
C ALA A 17 10.21 21.85 3.17
N ILE A 18 11.47 21.77 2.74
CA ILE A 18 12.04 20.54 2.19
C ILE A 18 11.98 19.35 3.16
N PRO A 19 12.44 19.44 4.41
CA PRO A 19 12.39 18.31 5.33
C PRO A 19 10.97 17.86 5.63
N THR A 20 10.05 18.81 5.82
CA THR A 20 8.64 18.52 6.05
C THR A 20 8.01 17.85 4.84
N PHE A 21 8.36 18.33 3.65
CA PHE A 21 7.82 17.79 2.40
C PHE A 21 8.22 16.32 2.22
N SER A 22 9.46 15.96 2.53
CA SER A 22 9.90 14.57 2.39
C SER A 22 9.10 13.60 3.26
N SER A 23 8.83 14.00 4.51
CA SER A 23 8.04 13.20 5.43
C SER A 23 6.61 13.05 4.92
N GLN A 24 5.99 14.15 4.46
CA GLN A 24 4.63 14.13 3.93
C GLN A 24 4.53 13.33 2.65
N LEU A 25 5.59 13.36 1.81
CA LEU A 25 5.60 12.60 0.57
C LEU A 25 5.54 11.10 0.85
N HIS A 26 6.30 10.62 1.83
CA HIS A 26 6.23 9.20 2.20
C HIS A 26 4.83 8.81 2.66
N LYS A 27 4.22 9.62 3.52
CA LYS A 27 2.85 9.37 4.00
C LYS A 27 1.86 9.38 2.84
N ALA A 28 2.02 10.29 1.88
CA ALA A 28 1.15 10.37 0.72
C ALA A 28 1.28 9.12 -0.16
N ARG A 29 2.50 8.63 -0.34
CA ARG A 29 2.74 7.41 -1.11
C ARG A 29 2.11 6.18 -0.44
N VAL A 30 2.26 6.07 0.88
CA VAL A 30 1.65 4.99 1.63
C VAL A 30 0.13 5.07 1.54
N ALA A 31 -0.44 6.27 1.68
CA ALA A 31 -1.90 6.45 1.57
C ALA A 31 -2.41 6.06 0.19
N THR A 32 -1.67 6.40 -0.88
CA THR A 32 -2.02 6.00 -2.24
C THR A 32 -1.97 4.47 -2.38
N ASP A 33 -0.91 3.86 -1.86
CA ASP A 33 -0.79 2.41 -1.88
C ASP A 33 -1.94 1.73 -1.14
N TRP A 34 -2.29 2.26 0.04
CA TRP A 34 -3.41 1.71 0.81
C TRP A 34 -4.72 1.77 0.02
N ALA A 35 -4.97 2.90 -0.66
CA ALA A 35 -6.18 3.03 -1.47
C ALA A 35 -6.20 2.00 -2.60
N ASN A 36 -5.08 1.83 -3.27
CA ASN A 36 -4.97 0.85 -4.36
C ASN A 36 -5.10 -0.58 -3.84
N VAL A 37 -4.50 -0.88 -2.69
CA VAL A 37 -4.59 -2.20 -2.07
C VAL A 37 -6.04 -2.51 -1.67
N ARG A 38 -6.74 -1.53 -1.12
CA ARG A 38 -8.15 -1.71 -0.76
C ARG A 38 -9.00 -1.98 -1.99
N SER A 39 -8.73 -1.29 -3.09
CA SER A 39 -9.44 -1.54 -4.35
C SER A 39 -9.16 -2.94 -4.88
N TYR A 40 -7.91 -3.36 -4.79
CA TYR A 40 -7.52 -4.70 -5.21
C TYR A 40 -8.18 -5.77 -4.33
N TYR A 41 -8.21 -5.52 -3.02
CA TYR A 41 -8.91 -6.43 -2.09
C TYR A 41 -10.38 -6.57 -2.45
N ALA A 42 -11.04 -5.46 -2.77
CA ALA A 42 -12.44 -5.49 -3.17
C ALA A 42 -12.62 -6.30 -4.45
N GLN A 43 -11.71 -6.17 -5.41
CA GLN A 43 -11.74 -6.95 -6.64
C GLN A 43 -11.58 -8.45 -6.37
N LEU A 44 -10.62 -8.81 -5.52
CA LEU A 44 -10.42 -10.22 -5.16
C LEU A 44 -11.63 -10.81 -4.44
N GLN A 45 -12.21 -10.05 -3.52
CA GLN A 45 -13.39 -10.52 -2.79
C GLN A 45 -14.60 -10.63 -3.71
N TYR A 46 -14.73 -9.74 -4.69
CA TYR A 46 -15.78 -9.84 -5.69
C TYR A 46 -15.63 -11.14 -6.50
N ASP A 47 -14.41 -11.44 -6.96
CA ASP A 47 -14.14 -12.67 -7.69
C ASP A 47 -14.45 -13.89 -6.82
N PHE A 48 -14.10 -13.83 -5.53
CA PHE A 48 -14.41 -14.91 -4.60
C PHE A 48 -15.90 -15.10 -4.46
N MET A 49 -16.65 -14.01 -4.37
CA MET A 49 -18.10 -14.09 -4.22
C MET A 49 -18.77 -14.70 -5.45
N GLU A 50 -18.22 -14.44 -6.64
CA GLU A 50 -18.74 -15.00 -7.88
C GLU A 50 -18.44 -16.48 -8.03
N THR A 51 -17.21 -16.90 -7.71
CA THR A 51 -16.76 -18.28 -7.94
C THR A 51 -16.92 -19.17 -6.73
N GLY A 52 -16.95 -18.58 -5.55
CA GLY A 52 -17.01 -19.34 -4.28
C GLY A 52 -15.68 -20.00 -3.93
N LYS A 53 -14.62 -19.76 -4.66
CA LYS A 53 -13.32 -20.41 -4.47
C LYS A 53 -12.18 -19.42 -4.51
N ILE A 54 -11.09 -19.77 -3.82
CA ILE A 54 -9.84 -19.03 -3.90
C ILE A 54 -9.12 -19.44 -5.20
N ASP A 55 -8.63 -18.45 -5.93
CA ASP A 55 -7.85 -18.68 -7.15
C ASP A 55 -6.36 -18.57 -6.79
N ASP A 56 -5.64 -19.65 -6.99
CA ASP A 56 -4.22 -19.72 -6.62
C ASP A 56 -3.36 -18.69 -7.34
N LYS A 57 -3.80 -18.22 -8.51
CA LYS A 57 -3.00 -17.25 -9.27
C LYS A 57 -2.85 -15.91 -8.55
N TYR A 58 -3.73 -15.60 -7.61
CA TYR A 58 -3.63 -14.37 -6.83
C TYR A 58 -2.81 -14.54 -5.55
N LEU A 59 -2.52 -15.77 -5.16
CA LEU A 59 -1.87 -16.02 -3.89
C LEU A 59 -0.38 -15.70 -3.93
N ASN A 60 0.09 -14.99 -2.92
CA ASN A 60 1.49 -14.70 -2.71
C ASN A 60 1.72 -14.57 -1.22
N GLU A 61 1.89 -15.71 -0.55
CA GLU A 61 1.98 -15.75 0.89
C GLU A 61 3.35 -15.27 1.39
N TRP A 62 3.36 -14.83 2.63
CA TRP A 62 4.58 -14.34 3.29
C TRP A 62 5.62 -15.46 3.35
N ASP A 63 6.85 -15.14 2.92
CA ASP A 63 7.95 -16.10 2.84
C ASP A 63 8.75 -16.22 4.13
N GLY A 64 8.35 -15.53 5.19
CA GLY A 64 9.07 -15.49 6.46
C GLY A 64 10.14 -14.41 6.50
N LYS A 65 10.51 -13.84 5.36
CA LYS A 65 11.57 -12.83 5.28
C LYS A 65 11.04 -11.47 4.79
N GLY A 66 9.90 -11.48 4.10
CA GLY A 66 9.36 -10.26 3.53
C GLY A 66 10.00 -9.84 2.22
N GLU A 67 10.68 -10.76 1.56
CA GLU A 67 11.38 -10.45 0.31
C GLU A 67 10.55 -10.73 -0.94
N ASN A 68 9.53 -11.57 -0.83
CA ASN A 68 8.73 -12.00 -1.98
C ASN A 68 7.46 -11.18 -2.19
N GLY A 69 7.37 -10.01 -1.59
CA GLY A 69 6.16 -9.19 -1.71
C GLY A 69 5.91 -8.73 -3.14
N LEU A 70 4.63 -8.60 -3.50
CA LEU A 70 4.23 -8.06 -4.79
C LEU A 70 4.29 -6.54 -4.73
N THR A 71 4.92 -5.94 -5.74
CA THR A 71 4.97 -4.48 -5.87
C THR A 71 4.04 -3.97 -6.95
N SER A 72 3.39 -4.88 -7.69
CA SER A 72 2.41 -4.49 -8.70
C SER A 72 1.34 -5.57 -8.83
N PHE A 73 0.18 -5.16 -9.32
CA PHE A 73 -0.94 -6.06 -9.53
C PHE A 73 -1.86 -5.48 -10.60
N GLN A 74 -2.77 -6.31 -11.11
CA GLN A 74 -3.75 -5.88 -12.10
C GLN A 74 -5.02 -5.43 -11.41
N LEU A 75 -5.48 -4.23 -11.71
CA LEU A 75 -6.71 -3.68 -11.18
C LEU A 75 -7.55 -3.20 -12.36
N SER A 76 -8.69 -3.87 -12.59
CA SER A 76 -9.59 -3.56 -13.70
C SER A 76 -8.87 -3.50 -15.04
N GLY A 77 -7.91 -4.42 -15.27
CA GLY A 77 -7.18 -4.48 -16.53
C GLY A 77 -5.99 -3.55 -16.62
N GLN A 78 -5.74 -2.74 -15.60
CA GLN A 78 -4.59 -1.84 -15.54
C GLN A 78 -3.57 -2.34 -14.53
N THR A 79 -2.29 -2.15 -14.85
CA THR A 79 -1.23 -2.49 -13.92
C THR A 79 -1.03 -1.34 -12.94
N ILE A 80 -1.20 -1.62 -11.67
CA ILE A 80 -0.97 -0.67 -10.58
C ILE A 80 0.35 -1.05 -9.92
N THR A 81 1.26 -0.09 -9.78
CA THR A 81 2.53 -0.30 -9.10
C THR A 81 2.52 0.43 -7.76
N LEU A 82 2.85 -0.31 -6.70
CA LEU A 82 2.96 0.28 -5.36
C LEU A 82 4.19 1.18 -5.27
N LYS A 83 4.02 2.31 -4.62
CA LYS A 83 5.06 3.35 -4.58
C LYS A 83 5.97 3.24 -3.36
N ALA A 84 5.47 2.67 -2.28
CA ALA A 84 6.21 2.69 -1.01
C ALA A 84 6.25 1.35 -0.29
N GLY A 85 5.69 0.29 -0.88
CA GLY A 85 5.64 -0.97 -0.16
C GLY A 85 5.31 -2.16 -1.05
N SER A 86 4.95 -3.25 -0.38
CA SER A 86 4.65 -4.52 -1.03
C SER A 86 3.46 -5.17 -0.35
N ILE A 87 2.82 -6.10 -1.05
CA ILE A 87 1.69 -6.83 -0.49
C ILE A 87 1.93 -8.34 -0.54
N TRP A 88 1.25 -9.03 0.36
CA TRP A 88 1.18 -10.49 0.38
C TRP A 88 -0.29 -10.86 0.42
N VAL A 89 -0.68 -11.83 -0.41
CA VAL A 89 -2.06 -12.24 -0.56
C VAL A 89 -2.17 -13.72 -0.19
N GLY A 90 -3.11 -14.03 0.69
CA GLY A 90 -3.36 -15.41 1.08
C GLY A 90 -4.83 -15.64 1.35
N PRO A 91 -5.24 -16.87 1.65
CA PRO A 91 -6.60 -17.13 2.08
C PRO A 91 -6.79 -16.64 3.52
N TYR A 92 -7.91 -15.98 3.79
CA TYR A 92 -8.18 -15.46 5.12
C TYR A 92 -8.27 -16.60 6.15
N LYS A 93 -8.85 -17.72 5.72
CA LYS A 93 -8.87 -18.95 6.52
C LYS A 93 -8.20 -20.07 5.74
N PRO A 94 -7.55 -21.01 6.42
CA PRO A 94 -6.83 -22.08 5.72
C PRO A 94 -7.69 -22.89 4.74
N ASP A 95 -9.01 -23.01 4.99
CA ASP A 95 -9.90 -23.74 4.11
C ASP A 95 -10.41 -22.89 2.93
N GLY A 96 -10.03 -21.60 2.89
CA GLY A 96 -10.44 -20.70 1.82
C GLY A 96 -11.90 -20.25 1.88
N SER A 97 -12.62 -20.54 2.97
CA SER A 97 -14.05 -20.29 3.05
C SER A 97 -14.41 -18.82 3.27
N ALA A 98 -13.47 -18.00 3.70
CA ALA A 98 -13.73 -16.61 4.04
C ALA A 98 -13.10 -15.61 3.04
N GLY A 99 -12.63 -16.10 1.89
CA GLY A 99 -12.06 -15.26 0.87
C GLY A 99 -10.58 -14.97 1.10
N TYR A 100 -10.13 -13.84 0.58
CA TYR A 100 -8.73 -13.47 0.60
C TYR A 100 -8.39 -12.59 1.79
N ASN A 101 -7.10 -12.57 2.07
CA ASN A 101 -6.51 -11.66 3.06
C ASN A 101 -5.31 -10.99 2.38
N ILE A 102 -5.14 -9.70 2.61
CA ILE A 102 -4.01 -8.95 2.07
C ILE A 102 -3.29 -8.26 3.21
N TYR A 103 -1.97 -8.38 3.20
CA TYR A 103 -1.08 -7.71 4.15
C TYR A 103 -0.17 -6.77 3.37
N TYR A 104 -0.10 -5.52 3.78
CA TYR A 104 0.75 -4.49 3.17
C TYR A 104 1.78 -4.03 4.17
N LEU A 105 3.02 -3.90 3.71
CA LEU A 105 4.11 -3.39 4.52
C LEU A 105 4.92 -2.41 3.69
N CYS A 106 5.22 -1.24 4.23
CA CYS A 106 6.01 -0.27 3.51
C CYS A 106 7.50 -0.65 3.53
N ASN A 107 8.24 -0.11 2.57
CA ASN A 107 9.65 -0.43 2.42
C ASN A 107 10.50 -0.06 3.62
N GLU A 108 10.06 0.91 4.41
CA GLU A 108 10.77 1.35 5.61
C GLU A 108 10.40 0.54 6.85
N HIS A 109 9.45 -0.39 6.71
CA HIS A 109 9.04 -1.30 7.77
C HIS A 109 8.56 -0.61 9.05
N HIS A 110 7.88 0.53 8.88
CA HIS A 110 7.25 1.22 10.02
C HIS A 110 5.95 0.52 10.40
N LEU A 111 5.69 0.41 11.70
CA LEU A 111 4.46 -0.22 12.16
C LEU A 111 3.20 0.56 11.76
N ASP A 112 3.32 1.87 11.64
CA ASP A 112 2.18 2.73 11.29
C ASP A 112 1.83 2.69 9.81
N CYS A 113 2.63 2.04 8.97
CA CYS A 113 2.31 1.89 7.56
C CYS A 113 1.80 0.49 7.19
N VAL A 114 1.61 -0.37 8.17
CA VAL A 114 1.07 -1.72 7.96
C VAL A 114 -0.43 -1.64 7.72
N LEU A 115 -0.90 -2.36 6.71
CA LEU A 115 -2.34 -2.50 6.44
C LEU A 115 -2.65 -3.98 6.33
N ASN A 116 -3.67 -4.41 7.04
CA ASN A 116 -4.12 -5.80 7.02
C ASN A 116 -5.60 -5.83 6.67
N LEU A 117 -5.95 -6.53 5.59
CA LEU A 117 -7.33 -6.64 5.12
C LEU A 117 -7.77 -8.10 5.11
N PRO A 118 -8.96 -8.42 5.58
CA PRO A 118 -9.92 -7.50 6.20
C PRO A 118 -9.40 -6.95 7.52
N MET A 119 -9.81 -5.75 7.86
CA MET A 119 -9.41 -5.15 9.13
C MET A 119 -10.16 -5.85 10.26
N ASP A 120 -9.42 -6.65 11.00
CA ASP A 120 -9.99 -7.42 12.11
C ASP A 120 -9.63 -6.72 13.42
N PRO A 121 -10.64 -6.17 14.13
CA PRO A 121 -10.35 -5.47 15.39
C PRO A 121 -9.87 -6.39 16.49
N MET A 122 -9.98 -7.69 16.29
CA MET A 122 -9.55 -8.69 17.28
C MET A 122 -8.11 -9.14 17.10
N SER A 123 -7.49 -8.75 16.01
CA SER A 123 -6.12 -9.18 15.72
C SER A 123 -5.09 -8.11 16.06
#